data_d73ebaf345ca34c462cbd135640b4b91
#
_entry.id   d73ebaf345ca34c462cbd135640b4b91
#
_cell.length_a   1.000
_cell.length_b   1.000
_cell.length_c   1.000
_cell.angle_alpha   90.00
_cell.angle_beta   90.00
_cell.angle_gamma   90.00
#
_symmetry.space_group_name_H-M   'P 1'
#
loop_
_entity.id
_entity.type
_entity.pdbx_description
1 polymer ?
#
loop_
_entity_poly.entity_id
_entity_poly.type
_entity_poly.pdbx_seq_one_letter_code
_entity_poly.pdbx_strand_id
1 'polypeptide(L)'
;MRSGITRRWLRGSLMLTVLLLILVEGMFLYSCTRNYYNSVQQTMYRRFSSVNGQLKMYTGDTAQKAAANRSVALRRMVEQFSDKDKYEFMLLDSYGGVIASSSGTDAEGILSSVDFERAQENADGMGMAIYRTASNEMVMAVCCLVPYAAEDVAAMRLVTSLTLIQNQLKSVVLISIVVMVVILGFTVASGLYLSLIHI
;
A
#
# COMPACT_ATOMS: atom_id res chain seq x y z
N MET A 1 32.13 38.27 32.39
CA MET A 1 32.66 37.17 31.55
C MET A 1 31.94 35.82 31.67
N ARG A 2 30.82 35.69 32.40
CA ARG A 2 30.07 34.41 32.58
C ARG A 2 29.04 34.10 31.48
N SER A 3 28.64 35.02 30.62
CA SER A 3 27.60 34.83 29.59
C SER A 3 28.00 33.91 28.42
N GLY A 4 29.29 33.64 28.23
CA GLY A 4 29.79 32.80 27.14
C GLY A 4 29.59 31.30 27.34
N ILE A 5 29.69 30.84 28.60
CA ILE A 5 29.61 29.39 28.96
C ILE A 5 28.15 28.93 28.88
N THR A 6 27.24 29.73 29.43
CA THR A 6 25.76 29.42 29.39
C THR A 6 25.23 29.39 27.97
N ARG A 7 25.64 30.31 27.10
CA ARG A 7 25.26 30.32 25.70
C ARG A 7 25.80 29.12 24.90
N ARG A 8 27.05 28.68 25.19
CA ARG A 8 27.62 27.50 24.55
C ARG A 8 26.91 26.22 25.00
N TRP A 9 26.63 26.10 26.29
CA TRP A 9 25.89 24.96 26.82
C TRP A 9 24.45 24.89 26.29
N LEU A 10 23.74 26.01 26.26
CA LEU A 10 22.39 26.12 25.70
C LEU A 10 22.34 25.73 24.21
N ARG A 11 23.30 26.20 23.41
CA ARG A 11 23.39 25.81 21.99
C ARG A 11 23.68 24.35 21.82
N GLY A 12 24.56 23.76 22.61
CA GLY A 12 24.85 22.33 22.56
C GLY A 12 23.67 21.47 22.93
N SER A 13 22.95 21.81 24.00
CA SER A 13 21.73 21.12 24.42
C SER A 13 20.63 21.24 23.38
N LEU A 14 20.42 22.41 22.82
CA LEU A 14 19.42 22.64 21.80
C LEU A 14 19.73 21.88 20.50
N MET A 15 21.00 21.87 20.06
CA MET A 15 21.43 21.06 18.92
C MET A 15 21.20 19.58 19.12
N LEU A 16 21.52 19.06 20.31
CA LEU A 16 21.30 17.66 20.66
C LEU A 16 19.81 17.31 20.62
N THR A 17 18.96 18.16 21.21
CA THR A 17 17.49 17.98 21.21
C THR A 17 16.91 18.00 19.79
N VAL A 18 17.36 18.92 18.93
CA VAL A 18 16.93 18.98 17.53
C VAL A 18 17.33 17.72 16.77
N LEU A 19 18.58 17.27 16.95
CA LEU A 19 19.08 16.06 16.28
C LEU A 19 18.28 14.83 16.72
N LEU A 20 17.99 14.72 18.00
CA LEU A 20 17.23 13.60 18.56
C LEU A 20 15.77 13.64 18.06
N LEU A 21 15.14 14.80 17.99
CA LEU A 21 13.80 14.98 17.43
C LEU A 21 13.74 14.56 15.96
N ILE A 22 14.69 14.99 15.13
CA ILE A 22 14.75 14.61 13.71
C ILE A 22 14.91 13.09 13.56
N LEU A 23 15.73 12.46 14.40
CA LEU A 23 15.93 11.02 14.35
C LEU A 23 14.66 10.24 14.73
N VAL A 24 14.00 10.65 15.82
CA VAL A 24 12.73 10.03 16.25
C VAL A 24 11.64 10.21 15.22
N GLU A 25 11.53 11.42 14.65
CA GLU A 25 10.56 11.74 13.61
C GLU A 25 10.80 10.89 12.34
N GLY A 26 12.03 10.80 11.88
CA GLY A 26 12.37 9.97 10.73
C GLY A 26 12.03 8.50 10.95
N MET A 27 12.31 7.97 12.14
CA MET A 27 11.99 6.59 12.50
C MET A 27 10.47 6.37 12.60
N PHE A 28 9.72 7.33 13.14
CA PHE A 28 8.27 7.29 13.22
C PHE A 28 7.64 7.27 11.83
N LEU A 29 8.02 8.20 10.96
CA LEU A 29 7.49 8.27 9.58
C LEU A 29 7.81 7.01 8.78
N TYR A 30 9.04 6.49 8.90
CA TYR A 30 9.42 5.23 8.26
C TYR A 30 8.54 4.07 8.74
N SER A 31 8.33 3.96 10.06
CA SER A 31 7.51 2.90 10.66
C SER A 31 6.04 3.03 10.24
N CYS A 32 5.47 4.23 10.26
CA CYS A 32 4.11 4.48 9.82
C CYS A 32 3.92 4.09 8.35
N THR A 33 4.81 4.55 7.47
CA THR A 33 4.75 4.24 6.03
C THR A 33 4.82 2.73 5.80
N ARG A 34 5.79 2.06 6.41
CA ARG A 34 5.96 0.62 6.26
C ARG A 34 4.74 -0.17 6.76
N ASN A 35 4.23 0.17 7.95
CA ASN A 35 3.05 -0.50 8.51
C ASN A 35 1.80 -0.29 7.65
N TYR A 36 1.68 0.88 7.05
CA TYR A 36 0.53 1.18 6.20
C TYR A 36 0.54 0.35 4.92
N TYR A 37 1.66 0.29 4.19
CA TYR A 37 1.79 -0.57 3.01
C TYR A 37 1.58 -2.05 3.33
N ASN A 38 2.15 -2.53 4.43
CA ASN A 38 1.94 -3.90 4.88
C ASN A 38 0.46 -4.20 5.20
N SER A 39 -0.25 -3.24 5.81
CA SER A 39 -1.69 -3.38 6.12
C SER A 39 -2.54 -3.51 4.85
N VAL A 40 -2.24 -2.69 3.83
CA VAL A 40 -2.94 -2.78 2.54
C VAL A 40 -2.66 -4.12 1.88
N GLN A 41 -1.40 -4.53 1.82
CA GLN A 41 -1.00 -5.82 1.27
C GLN A 41 -1.73 -6.99 1.96
N GLN A 42 -1.75 -7.01 3.30
CA GLN A 42 -2.46 -8.06 4.05
C GLN A 42 -3.97 -8.04 3.79
N THR A 43 -4.56 -6.86 3.64
CA THR A 43 -5.97 -6.73 3.32
C THR A 43 -6.27 -7.30 1.93
N MET A 44 -5.43 -7.00 0.95
CA MET A 44 -5.56 -7.55 -0.40
C MET A 44 -5.40 -9.07 -0.40
N TYR A 45 -4.40 -9.62 0.31
CA TYR A 45 -4.23 -11.07 0.41
C TYR A 45 -5.43 -11.78 1.06
N ARG A 46 -6.01 -11.20 2.11
CA ARG A 46 -7.23 -11.74 2.74
C ARG A 46 -8.41 -11.72 1.78
N ARG A 47 -8.55 -10.66 0.98
CA ARG A 47 -9.58 -10.57 -0.06
C ARG A 47 -9.39 -11.63 -1.13
N PHE A 48 -8.15 -11.83 -1.60
CA PHE A 48 -7.84 -12.94 -2.52
C PHE A 48 -8.23 -14.29 -1.97
N SER A 49 -7.90 -14.57 -0.72
CA SER A 49 -8.25 -15.84 -0.08
C SER A 49 -9.77 -16.07 -0.07
N SER A 50 -10.56 -15.02 0.18
CA SER A 50 -12.01 -15.07 0.13
C SER A 50 -12.52 -15.33 -1.29
N VAL A 51 -12.00 -14.60 -2.29
CA VAL A 51 -12.37 -14.75 -3.70
C VAL A 51 -11.96 -16.13 -4.23
N ASN A 52 -10.77 -16.61 -3.87
CA ASN A 52 -10.28 -17.94 -4.25
C ASN A 52 -11.12 -19.06 -3.61
N GLY A 53 -11.61 -18.86 -2.38
CA GLY A 53 -12.55 -19.77 -1.73
C GLY A 53 -13.88 -19.86 -2.49
N GLN A 54 -14.43 -18.74 -2.92
CA GLN A 54 -15.62 -18.70 -3.76
C GLN A 54 -15.37 -19.36 -5.12
N LEU A 55 -14.23 -19.08 -5.75
CA LEU A 55 -13.85 -19.70 -7.02
C LEU A 55 -13.78 -21.23 -6.90
N LYS A 56 -13.19 -21.78 -5.84
CA LYS A 56 -13.14 -23.23 -5.60
C LYS A 56 -14.53 -23.83 -5.47
N MET A 57 -15.49 -23.13 -4.88
CA MET A 57 -16.88 -23.59 -4.81
C MET A 57 -17.53 -23.64 -6.19
N TYR A 58 -17.24 -22.69 -7.07
CA TYR A 58 -17.77 -22.69 -8.45
C TYR A 58 -17.08 -23.71 -9.36
N THR A 59 -15.83 -24.10 -9.07
CA THR A 59 -15.05 -25.03 -9.90
C THR A 59 -15.06 -26.46 -9.39
N GLY A 60 -15.47 -26.70 -8.13
CA GLY A 60 -15.26 -27.96 -7.41
C GLY A 60 -16.22 -29.11 -7.75
N ASP A 61 -17.37 -28.86 -8.36
CA ASP A 61 -18.42 -29.88 -8.34
C ASP A 61 -18.77 -30.58 -9.66
N THR A 62 -18.16 -30.26 -10.78
CA THR A 62 -18.39 -31.05 -12.02
C THR A 62 -17.33 -30.81 -13.08
N ALA A 63 -16.29 -31.65 -13.06
CA ALA A 63 -15.14 -31.53 -13.98
C ALA A 63 -15.47 -31.66 -15.49
N GLN A 64 -16.64 -32.07 -15.87
CA GLN A 64 -16.92 -32.45 -17.25
C GLN A 64 -18.00 -31.65 -18.00
N LYS A 65 -18.77 -30.81 -17.31
CA LYS A 65 -19.77 -29.95 -17.98
C LYS A 65 -19.32 -28.50 -18.19
N ALA A 66 -18.07 -28.16 -18.00
CA ALA A 66 -17.78 -26.89 -17.39
C ALA A 66 -16.76 -25.98 -18.07
N ALA A 67 -16.00 -26.30 -19.06
CA ALA A 67 -15.02 -25.34 -19.61
C ALA A 67 -15.70 -24.04 -20.10
N ALA A 68 -16.69 -24.16 -20.96
CA ALA A 68 -17.45 -23.00 -21.45
C ALA A 68 -18.29 -22.31 -20.35
N ASN A 69 -18.83 -23.07 -19.40
CA ASN A 69 -19.60 -22.52 -18.28
C ASN A 69 -18.71 -21.87 -17.21
N ARG A 70 -17.46 -22.29 -17.08
CA ARG A 70 -16.50 -21.70 -16.13
C ARG A 70 -16.08 -20.29 -16.53
N SER A 71 -15.73 -20.08 -17.80
CA SER A 71 -15.36 -18.74 -18.29
C SER A 71 -16.51 -17.75 -18.14
N VAL A 72 -17.74 -18.20 -18.41
CA VAL A 72 -18.96 -17.37 -18.21
C VAL A 72 -19.19 -17.10 -16.72
N ALA A 73 -19.02 -18.09 -15.85
CA ALA A 73 -19.17 -17.91 -14.40
C ALA A 73 -18.10 -16.97 -13.82
N LEU A 74 -16.85 -17.09 -14.28
CA LEU A 74 -15.76 -16.20 -13.89
C LEU A 74 -16.01 -14.76 -14.34
N ARG A 75 -16.44 -14.54 -15.57
CA ARG A 75 -16.80 -13.21 -16.05
C ARG A 75 -17.94 -12.60 -15.24
N ARG A 76 -19.00 -13.36 -14.92
CA ARG A 76 -20.08 -12.89 -14.05
C ARG A 76 -19.58 -12.55 -12.64
N MET A 77 -18.66 -13.34 -12.09
CA MET A 77 -18.05 -13.06 -10.78
C MET A 77 -17.27 -11.73 -10.81
N VAL A 78 -16.56 -11.43 -11.90
CA VAL A 78 -15.88 -10.14 -12.09
C VAL A 78 -16.92 -9.01 -12.22
N GLU A 79 -17.96 -9.19 -13.02
CA GLU A 79 -19.03 -8.21 -13.22
C GLU A 79 -19.82 -7.93 -11.94
N GLN A 80 -20.01 -8.94 -11.10
CA GLN A 80 -20.78 -8.85 -9.84
C GLN A 80 -19.88 -8.56 -8.61
N PHE A 81 -18.60 -8.26 -8.83
CA PHE A 81 -17.69 -7.95 -7.73
C PHE A 81 -18.21 -6.78 -6.92
N SER A 82 -18.42 -7.00 -5.60
CA SER A 82 -19.15 -6.04 -4.75
C SER A 82 -18.32 -4.84 -4.30
N ASP A 83 -16.99 -4.96 -4.30
CA ASP A 83 -16.08 -3.92 -3.78
C ASP A 83 -15.43 -3.08 -4.90
N LYS A 84 -16.13 -2.85 -6.02
CA LYS A 84 -15.62 -2.13 -7.20
C LYS A 84 -15.12 -0.71 -6.88
N ASP A 85 -15.70 -0.07 -5.85
CA ASP A 85 -15.33 1.29 -5.44
C ASP A 85 -13.92 1.36 -4.81
N LYS A 86 -13.40 0.22 -4.33
CA LYS A 86 -12.12 0.15 -3.61
C LYS A 86 -11.06 -0.64 -4.34
N TYR A 87 -11.51 -1.65 -5.08
CA TYR A 87 -10.64 -2.59 -5.75
C TYR A 87 -11.11 -2.84 -7.17
N GLU A 88 -10.20 -2.86 -8.10
CA GLU A 88 -10.44 -3.37 -9.43
C GLU A 88 -10.02 -4.83 -9.48
N PHE A 89 -10.94 -5.69 -9.87
CA PHE A 89 -10.71 -7.12 -9.99
C PHE A 89 -10.61 -7.52 -11.46
N MET A 90 -9.55 -8.22 -11.82
CA MET A 90 -9.23 -8.61 -13.18
C MET A 90 -8.91 -10.09 -13.28
N LEU A 91 -9.25 -10.70 -14.43
CA LEU A 91 -8.79 -12.02 -14.85
C LEU A 91 -7.71 -11.87 -15.89
N LEU A 92 -6.66 -12.67 -15.77
CA LEU A 92 -5.51 -12.65 -16.65
C LEU A 92 -5.35 -13.99 -17.36
N ASP A 93 -4.89 -13.92 -18.61
CA ASP A 93 -4.44 -15.08 -19.38
C ASP A 93 -3.05 -15.55 -18.98
N SER A 94 -2.55 -16.59 -19.67
CA SER A 94 -1.21 -17.16 -19.43
C SER A 94 -0.06 -16.22 -19.78
N TYR A 95 -0.32 -15.15 -20.47
CA TYR A 95 0.66 -14.13 -20.84
C TYR A 95 0.59 -12.86 -19.98
N GLY A 96 -0.35 -12.84 -19.01
CA GLY A 96 -0.62 -11.67 -18.17
C GLY A 96 -1.55 -10.65 -18.83
N GLY A 97 -2.14 -10.98 -19.98
CA GLY A 97 -3.16 -10.16 -20.65
C GLY A 97 -4.48 -10.17 -19.89
N VAL A 98 -5.21 -9.04 -19.90
CA VAL A 98 -6.49 -8.93 -19.19
C VAL A 98 -7.62 -9.48 -20.05
N ILE A 99 -8.30 -10.50 -19.55
CA ILE A 99 -9.47 -11.15 -20.19
C ILE A 99 -10.77 -10.45 -19.79
N ALA A 100 -10.88 -10.02 -18.53
CA ALA A 100 -12.05 -9.36 -17.98
C ALA A 100 -11.66 -8.47 -16.81
N SER A 101 -12.33 -7.31 -16.67
CA SER A 101 -12.16 -6.37 -15.57
C SER A 101 -13.50 -5.97 -14.96
N SER A 102 -13.53 -5.76 -13.65
CA SER A 102 -14.73 -5.31 -12.92
C SER A 102 -15.07 -3.85 -13.18
N SER A 103 -14.14 -3.04 -13.67
CA SER A 103 -14.36 -1.65 -14.08
C SER A 103 -14.99 -1.53 -15.47
N GLY A 104 -14.94 -2.60 -16.26
CA GLY A 104 -15.43 -2.59 -17.64
C GLY A 104 -14.59 -1.73 -18.59
N THR A 105 -13.53 -1.10 -18.09
CA THR A 105 -12.55 -0.38 -18.92
C THR A 105 -11.52 -1.38 -19.44
N ASP A 106 -11.24 -1.30 -20.74
CA ASP A 106 -10.10 -2.01 -21.30
C ASP A 106 -8.87 -1.60 -20.50
N ALA A 107 -8.18 -2.58 -19.93
CA ALA A 107 -7.09 -2.37 -18.97
C ALA A 107 -5.80 -1.81 -19.62
N GLU A 108 -5.93 -0.93 -20.60
CA GLU A 108 -4.83 -0.24 -21.28
C GLU A 108 -3.94 0.59 -20.34
N GLY A 109 -4.40 0.87 -19.12
CA GLY A 109 -3.65 1.65 -18.14
C GLY A 109 -2.63 0.86 -17.32
N ILE A 110 -2.66 -0.47 -17.34
CA ILE A 110 -1.78 -1.30 -16.52
C ILE A 110 -0.71 -1.93 -17.41
N LEU A 111 0.33 -1.19 -17.70
CA LEU A 111 1.42 -1.55 -18.59
C LEU A 111 2.45 -2.52 -17.95
N SER A 112 2.29 -2.91 -16.69
CA SER A 112 3.29 -3.71 -15.98
C SER A 112 2.74 -5.09 -15.62
N SER A 113 3.48 -6.13 -15.99
CA SER A 113 3.22 -7.54 -15.62
C SER A 113 4.06 -8.00 -14.42
N VAL A 114 4.76 -7.10 -13.74
CA VAL A 114 5.71 -7.42 -12.66
C VAL A 114 5.07 -8.20 -11.51
N ASP A 115 3.81 -7.92 -11.18
CA ASP A 115 3.06 -8.67 -10.19
C ASP A 115 2.74 -10.10 -10.67
N PHE A 116 2.44 -10.28 -11.97
CA PHE A 116 2.22 -11.59 -12.57
C PHE A 116 3.52 -12.40 -12.69
N GLU A 117 4.62 -11.79 -13.13
CA GLU A 117 5.94 -12.41 -13.19
C GLU A 117 6.39 -12.90 -11.80
N ARG A 118 6.23 -12.04 -10.78
CA ARG A 118 6.51 -12.42 -9.39
C ARG A 118 5.61 -13.54 -8.88
N ALA A 119 4.35 -13.57 -9.31
CA ALA A 119 3.45 -14.68 -8.96
C ALA A 119 3.90 -16.00 -9.56
N GLN A 120 4.50 -15.99 -10.75
CA GLN A 120 5.09 -17.18 -11.37
C GLN A 120 6.38 -17.67 -10.68
N GLU A 121 7.17 -16.74 -10.17
CA GLU A 121 8.44 -17.03 -9.48
C GLU A 121 8.23 -17.51 -8.03
N ASN A 122 7.20 -17.03 -7.36
CA ASN A 122 6.95 -17.34 -5.96
C ASN A 122 6.28 -18.71 -5.78
N ALA A 123 6.74 -19.46 -4.79
CA ALA A 123 6.23 -20.80 -4.46
C ALA A 123 4.75 -20.81 -4.01
N ASP A 124 4.24 -19.69 -3.49
CA ASP A 124 2.84 -19.51 -3.11
C ASP A 124 1.93 -19.08 -4.26
N GLY A 125 2.52 -18.85 -5.45
CA GLY A 125 1.79 -18.40 -6.63
C GLY A 125 1.23 -16.97 -6.50
N MET A 126 1.78 -16.17 -5.58
CA MET A 126 1.33 -14.80 -5.34
C MET A 126 2.44 -13.79 -5.67
N GLY A 127 2.08 -12.74 -6.37
CA GLY A 127 2.98 -11.63 -6.70
C GLY A 127 2.35 -10.29 -6.37
N MET A 128 3.18 -9.33 -5.99
CA MET A 128 2.76 -7.96 -5.72
C MET A 128 3.68 -6.97 -6.42
N ALA A 129 3.10 -5.92 -6.96
CA ALA A 129 3.83 -4.80 -7.49
C ALA A 129 3.12 -3.47 -7.16
N ILE A 130 3.91 -2.42 -7.01
CA ILE A 130 3.44 -1.05 -6.90
C ILE A 130 3.95 -0.33 -8.14
N TYR A 131 3.05 0.29 -8.87
CA TYR A 131 3.39 1.03 -10.08
C TYR A 131 2.54 2.30 -10.21
N ARG A 132 2.90 3.10 -11.17
CA ARG A 132 2.24 4.36 -11.46
C ARG A 132 1.47 4.19 -12.77
N THR A 133 0.18 4.48 -12.74
CA THR A 133 -0.67 4.45 -13.94
C THR A 133 -0.32 5.59 -14.90
N ALA A 134 -0.83 5.53 -16.12
CA ALA A 134 -0.69 6.61 -17.11
C ALA A 134 -1.28 7.96 -16.59
N SER A 135 -2.27 7.92 -15.72
CA SER A 135 -2.84 9.08 -15.02
C SER A 135 -1.99 9.59 -13.85
N ASN A 136 -0.76 9.07 -13.69
CA ASN A 136 0.16 9.42 -12.60
C ASN A 136 -0.34 9.01 -11.20
N GLU A 137 -1.31 8.12 -11.12
CA GLU A 137 -1.82 7.56 -9.88
C GLU A 137 -0.98 6.37 -9.44
N MET A 138 -0.63 6.31 -8.15
CA MET A 138 0.04 5.12 -7.60
C MET A 138 -0.98 4.06 -7.24
N VAL A 139 -0.77 2.86 -7.75
CA VAL A 139 -1.61 1.70 -7.51
C VAL A 139 -0.78 0.53 -6.99
N MET A 140 -1.41 -0.31 -6.18
CA MET A 140 -0.87 -1.59 -5.74
C MET A 140 -1.67 -2.68 -6.43
N ALA A 141 -0.97 -3.57 -7.14
CA ALA A 141 -1.55 -4.77 -7.70
C ALA A 141 -1.04 -5.99 -6.94
N VAL A 142 -1.94 -6.92 -6.72
CA VAL A 142 -1.64 -8.25 -6.22
C VAL A 142 -2.20 -9.25 -7.23
N CYS A 143 -1.36 -10.15 -7.69
CA CYS A 143 -1.69 -11.22 -8.60
C CYS A 143 -1.62 -12.57 -7.88
N CYS A 144 -2.54 -13.47 -8.20
CA CYS A 144 -2.57 -14.84 -7.69
C CYS A 144 -2.82 -15.80 -8.84
N LEU A 145 -1.94 -16.80 -9.01
CA LEU A 145 -2.11 -17.85 -9.98
C LEU A 145 -3.27 -18.77 -9.61
N VAL A 146 -4.12 -19.10 -10.59
CA VAL A 146 -5.28 -19.97 -10.43
C VAL A 146 -5.30 -21.06 -11.52
N PRO A 147 -4.35 -22.00 -11.48
CA PRO A 147 -4.12 -22.95 -12.57
C PRO A 147 -5.30 -23.91 -12.83
N TYR A 148 -6.32 -23.85 -11.99
CA TYR A 148 -7.52 -24.71 -12.07
C TYR A 148 -8.80 -23.94 -12.45
N ALA A 149 -8.70 -22.66 -12.76
CA ALA A 149 -9.90 -21.84 -12.95
C ALA A 149 -10.60 -22.11 -14.28
N ALA A 150 -9.88 -21.98 -15.39
CA ALA A 150 -10.34 -22.29 -16.75
C ALA A 150 -9.13 -22.38 -17.68
N GLU A 151 -9.29 -22.92 -18.90
CA GLU A 151 -8.19 -23.05 -19.87
C GLU A 151 -7.62 -21.69 -20.32
N ASP A 152 -8.47 -20.68 -20.35
CA ASP A 152 -8.16 -19.32 -20.77
C ASP A 152 -7.76 -18.38 -19.61
N VAL A 153 -7.91 -18.80 -18.34
CA VAL A 153 -7.63 -17.98 -17.15
C VAL A 153 -6.47 -18.60 -16.35
N ALA A 154 -5.35 -17.91 -16.32
CA ALA A 154 -4.16 -18.33 -15.58
C ALA A 154 -4.02 -17.66 -14.22
N ALA A 155 -4.51 -16.43 -14.08
CA ALA A 155 -4.36 -15.68 -12.83
C ALA A 155 -5.53 -14.71 -12.59
N MET A 156 -5.66 -14.31 -11.34
CA MET A 156 -6.51 -13.21 -10.89
C MET A 156 -5.64 -12.08 -10.38
N ARG A 157 -6.00 -10.84 -10.69
CA ARG A 157 -5.35 -9.63 -10.23
C ARG A 157 -6.34 -8.76 -9.49
N LEU A 158 -5.90 -8.23 -8.36
CA LEU A 158 -6.64 -7.22 -7.60
C LEU A 158 -5.80 -5.95 -7.56
N VAL A 159 -6.37 -4.84 -7.97
CA VAL A 159 -5.70 -3.54 -8.02
C VAL A 159 -6.40 -2.56 -7.09
N THR A 160 -5.65 -1.78 -6.33
CA THR A 160 -6.19 -0.72 -5.48
C THR A 160 -5.39 0.56 -5.62
N SER A 161 -6.08 1.70 -5.59
CA SER A 161 -5.44 3.01 -5.56
C SER A 161 -4.78 3.27 -4.22
N LEU A 162 -3.55 3.77 -4.26
CA LEU A 162 -2.80 4.22 -3.09
C LEU A 162 -2.99 5.73 -2.80
N THR A 163 -3.78 6.42 -3.59
CA THR A 163 -3.95 7.88 -3.49
C THR A 163 -4.54 8.32 -2.16
N LEU A 164 -5.59 7.63 -1.69
CA LEU A 164 -6.18 7.88 -0.37
C LEU A 164 -5.17 7.69 0.75
N ILE A 165 -4.36 6.65 0.63
CA ILE A 165 -3.28 6.30 1.56
C ILE A 165 -2.22 7.39 1.59
N GLN A 166 -1.79 7.86 0.43
CA GLN A 166 -0.82 8.94 0.34
C GLN A 166 -1.34 10.24 0.98
N ASN A 167 -2.61 10.55 0.81
CA ASN A 167 -3.21 11.74 1.43
C ASN A 167 -3.30 11.60 2.95
N GLN A 168 -3.63 10.42 3.47
CA GLN A 168 -3.60 10.15 4.91
C GLN A 168 -2.18 10.23 5.48
N LEU A 169 -1.19 9.66 4.79
CA LEU A 169 0.22 9.79 5.18
C LEU A 169 0.69 11.25 5.19
N LYS A 170 0.32 12.04 4.19
CA LYS A 170 0.62 13.50 4.17
C LYS A 170 0.04 14.21 5.38
N SER A 171 -1.19 13.89 5.80
CA SER A 171 -1.80 14.46 6.99
C SER A 171 -1.03 14.07 8.27
N VAL A 172 -0.63 12.81 8.40
CA VAL A 172 0.18 12.35 9.53
C VAL A 172 1.53 13.08 9.57
N VAL A 173 2.20 13.20 8.43
CA VAL A 173 3.47 13.95 8.31
C VAL A 173 3.27 15.41 8.72
N LEU A 174 2.21 16.06 8.26
CA LEU A 174 1.94 17.46 8.59
C LEU A 174 1.72 17.63 10.10
N ILE A 175 0.91 16.76 10.71
CA ILE A 175 0.62 16.81 12.15
C ILE A 175 1.92 16.59 12.95
N SER A 176 2.75 15.63 12.57
CA SER A 176 3.99 15.35 13.28
C SER A 176 5.00 16.50 13.18
N ILE A 177 5.09 17.17 12.04
CA ILE A 177 5.90 18.39 11.90
C ILE A 177 5.40 19.50 12.83
N VAL A 178 4.07 19.71 12.92
CA VAL A 178 3.49 20.71 13.83
C VAL A 178 3.84 20.40 15.28
N VAL A 179 3.71 19.14 15.69
CA VAL A 179 4.09 18.69 17.05
C VAL A 179 5.57 18.93 17.31
N MET A 180 6.44 18.60 16.37
CA MET A 180 7.87 18.85 16.47
C MET A 180 8.20 20.35 16.67
N VAL A 181 7.55 21.24 15.90
CA VAL A 181 7.73 22.70 16.02
C VAL A 181 7.28 23.18 17.41
N VAL A 182 6.15 22.66 17.93
CA VAL A 182 5.66 23.01 19.28
C VAL A 182 6.66 22.57 20.35
N ILE A 183 7.18 21.36 20.31
CA ILE A 183 8.17 20.85 21.26
C ILE A 183 9.45 21.70 21.20
N LEU A 184 9.93 22.04 20.01
CA LEU A 184 11.08 22.94 19.84
C LEU A 184 10.84 24.31 20.46
N GLY A 185 9.64 24.89 20.22
CA GLY A 185 9.25 26.16 20.82
C GLY A 185 9.27 26.14 22.34
N PHE A 186 8.72 25.10 22.95
CA PHE A 186 8.78 24.92 24.41
C PHE A 186 10.21 24.73 24.94
N THR A 187 11.06 24.00 24.21
CA THR A 187 12.44 23.77 24.60
C THR A 187 13.25 25.08 24.58
N VAL A 188 13.04 25.90 23.55
CA VAL A 188 13.69 27.22 23.44
C VAL A 188 13.16 28.17 24.53
N ALA A 189 11.85 28.23 24.74
CA ALA A 189 11.25 29.07 25.77
C ALA A 189 11.74 28.70 27.17
N SER A 190 11.79 27.43 27.50
CA SER A 190 12.32 26.91 28.77
C SER A 190 13.78 27.28 28.95
N GLY A 191 14.62 27.14 27.93
CA GLY A 191 16.02 27.50 27.94
C GLY A 191 16.24 29.00 28.15
N LEU A 192 15.45 29.84 27.53
CA LEU A 192 15.49 31.29 27.73
C LEU A 192 15.04 31.69 29.15
N TYR A 193 13.94 31.08 29.62
CA TYR A 193 13.44 31.33 30.97
C TYR A 193 14.48 30.99 32.06
N LEU A 194 15.10 29.83 31.98
CA LEU A 194 16.19 29.43 32.89
C LEU A 194 17.40 30.34 32.80
N SER A 195 17.71 30.83 31.58
CA SER A 195 18.82 31.80 31.39
C SER A 195 18.53 33.14 32.01
N LEU A 196 17.27 33.59 32.06
CA LEU A 196 16.83 34.85 32.67
C LEU A 196 16.85 34.80 34.22
N ILE A 197 16.50 33.65 34.82
CA ILE A 197 16.45 33.48 36.27
C ILE A 197 17.87 33.40 36.89
N HIS A 198 18.85 32.92 36.10
CA HIS A 198 20.22 32.74 36.56
C HIS A 198 21.15 33.95 36.26
N ILE A 199 20.61 35.09 35.85
CA ILE A 199 21.32 36.36 35.79
C ILE A 199 21.01 37.19 37.01
#